data_b2a44dbef8c56296687422b289a53ae6
#
_entry.id   b2a44dbef8c56296687422b289a53ae6
#
_cell.length_a   1.000
_cell.length_b   1.000
_cell.length_c   1.000
_cell.angle_alpha   90.00
_cell.angle_beta   90.00
_cell.angle_gamma   90.00
#
_symmetry.space_group_name_H-M   'P 1'
#
loop_
_entity.id
_entity.type
_entity.pdbx_description
1 polymer ?
#
loop_
_entity_poly.entity_id
_entity_poly.type
_entity_poly.pdbx_seq_one_letter_code
_entity_poly.pdbx_strand_id
1 'polypeptide(L)'
;MLSIILLRHGKTAGNLAGRYNGRTDDPLCAEGSREAEEAQHYPNVSLVYSSPMLRARQTAGICFPNAKIVTVPDLREMDFGDFEGRTAQEMEFDSDYRAWVAGDCVERCPNGEGIPGFAQRAAAAFAGAVQDAIARGETEIGVTAHGGVIMAVMTAFSGSDAPYHTWYVLNCGGYRVTLDEAEWARTKRFSGYSLFGLKGESSDMVGREMNG
;
A
#
# COMPACT_ATOMS: atom_id res chain seq x y z
N MET A 1 22.50 5.77 6.01
CA MET A 1 21.13 5.62 6.59
C MET A 1 20.13 6.25 5.66
N LEU A 2 19.08 5.54 5.27
CA LEU A 2 17.96 6.05 4.49
C LEU A 2 16.67 5.95 5.32
N SER A 3 15.90 7.04 5.40
CA SER A 3 14.56 7.10 5.99
C SER A 3 13.52 7.04 4.87
N ILE A 4 12.45 6.28 5.04
CA ILE A 4 11.40 6.11 4.05
C ILE A 4 10.03 6.34 4.68
N ILE A 5 9.25 7.24 4.14
CA ILE A 5 7.85 7.43 4.47
C ILE A 5 7.03 6.53 3.53
N LEU A 6 6.61 5.35 4.01
CA LEU A 6 5.77 4.43 3.26
C LEU A 6 4.30 4.74 3.56
N LEU A 7 3.62 5.40 2.62
CA LEU A 7 2.31 6.04 2.81
C LEU A 7 1.23 5.37 1.95
N ARG A 8 0.10 5.00 2.57
CA ARG A 8 -1.11 4.61 1.85
C ARG A 8 -1.83 5.84 1.31
N HIS A 9 -2.32 5.75 0.08
CA HIS A 9 -3.13 6.81 -0.55
C HIS A 9 -4.36 7.20 0.28
N GLY A 10 -4.87 8.42 0.09
CA GLY A 10 -6.12 8.92 0.66
C GLY A 10 -7.35 8.18 0.10
N LYS A 11 -8.52 8.38 0.71
CA LYS A 11 -9.76 7.70 0.31
C LYS A 11 -10.20 8.03 -1.11
N THR A 12 -10.78 7.04 -1.78
CA THR A 12 -11.51 7.15 -3.04
C THR A 12 -12.99 6.87 -2.81
N ALA A 13 -13.84 7.14 -3.81
CA ALA A 13 -15.24 6.76 -3.75
C ALA A 13 -15.42 5.24 -3.55
N GLY A 14 -14.56 4.43 -4.18
CA GLY A 14 -14.55 2.98 -3.98
C GLY A 14 -14.21 2.58 -2.55
N ASN A 15 -13.27 3.26 -1.89
CA ASN A 15 -12.97 3.00 -0.47
C ASN A 15 -14.16 3.30 0.44
N LEU A 16 -14.87 4.42 0.20
CA LEU A 16 -16.07 4.77 0.97
C LEU A 16 -17.20 3.75 0.78
N ALA A 17 -17.31 3.19 -0.42
CA ALA A 17 -18.30 2.18 -0.75
C ALA A 17 -17.89 0.75 -0.35
N GLY A 18 -16.70 0.52 0.23
CA GLY A 18 -16.19 -0.81 0.58
C GLY A 18 -15.91 -1.71 -0.64
N ARG A 19 -15.55 -1.12 -1.80
CA ARG A 19 -15.29 -1.86 -3.03
C ARG A 19 -13.85 -2.36 -3.10
N TYR A 20 -13.64 -3.52 -3.70
CA TYR A 20 -12.32 -4.02 -4.08
C TYR A 20 -11.80 -3.16 -5.26
N ASN A 21 -10.79 -2.34 -5.00
CA ASN A 21 -10.21 -1.41 -5.97
C ASN A 21 -8.71 -1.65 -6.14
N GLY A 22 -8.33 -2.52 -7.04
CA GLY A 22 -6.95 -2.75 -7.44
C GLY A 22 -6.59 -1.96 -8.70
N ARG A 23 -7.09 -2.41 -9.85
CA ARG A 23 -6.84 -1.82 -11.17
C ARG A 23 -7.71 -0.61 -11.49
N THR A 24 -8.86 -0.48 -10.85
CA THR A 24 -9.74 0.68 -11.01
C THR A 24 -8.99 1.94 -10.59
N ASP A 25 -8.86 2.91 -11.51
CA ASP A 25 -8.03 4.11 -11.31
C ASP A 25 -8.86 5.31 -10.83
N ASP A 26 -9.57 5.12 -9.71
CA ASP A 26 -10.34 6.17 -9.07
C ASP A 26 -9.44 7.30 -8.55
N PRO A 27 -9.86 8.59 -8.70
CA PRO A 27 -9.23 9.70 -8.01
C PRO A 27 -9.54 9.69 -6.52
N LEU A 28 -8.84 10.53 -5.75
CA LEU A 28 -9.26 10.85 -4.39
C LEU A 28 -10.68 11.45 -4.42
N CYS A 29 -11.51 11.02 -3.47
CA CYS A 29 -12.77 11.71 -3.21
C CYS A 29 -12.54 12.98 -2.37
N ALA A 30 -13.57 13.83 -2.22
CA ALA A 30 -13.45 15.08 -1.47
C ALA A 30 -12.98 14.83 -0.01
N GLU A 31 -13.48 13.76 0.63
CA GLU A 31 -13.04 13.35 1.96
C GLU A 31 -11.57 12.93 1.97
N GLY A 32 -11.16 12.09 1.01
CA GLY A 32 -9.78 11.62 0.90
C GLY A 32 -8.77 12.74 0.58
N SER A 33 -9.17 13.74 -0.20
CA SER A 33 -8.32 14.94 -0.45
C SER A 33 -8.15 15.73 0.84
N ARG A 34 -9.24 15.98 1.58
CA ARG A 34 -9.19 16.68 2.86
C ARG A 34 -8.35 15.93 3.90
N GLU A 35 -8.53 14.61 4.04
CA GLU A 35 -7.72 13.80 4.95
C GLU A 35 -6.22 13.84 4.59
N ALA A 36 -5.88 13.86 3.30
CA ALA A 36 -4.50 14.00 2.86
C ALA A 36 -3.92 15.40 3.15
N GLU A 37 -4.74 16.46 3.04
CA GLU A 37 -4.37 17.84 3.39
C GLU A 37 -4.18 18.02 4.91
N GLU A 38 -4.98 17.32 5.72
CA GLU A 38 -4.89 17.33 7.18
C GLU A 38 -3.80 16.38 7.72
N ALA A 39 -3.33 15.42 6.91
CA ALA A 39 -2.28 14.50 7.29
C ALA A 39 -0.92 15.19 7.44
N GLN A 40 0.06 14.46 7.95
CA GLN A 40 1.43 14.97 8.02
C GLN A 40 1.99 15.23 6.62
N HIS A 41 2.55 16.44 6.42
CA HIS A 41 3.25 16.82 5.20
C HIS A 41 4.77 16.69 5.38
N TYR A 42 5.44 16.40 4.28
CA TYR A 42 6.88 16.16 4.24
C TYR A 42 7.57 17.10 3.23
N PRO A 43 7.63 18.42 3.53
CA PRO A 43 8.12 19.42 2.58
C PRO A 43 9.62 19.31 2.29
N ASN A 44 10.38 18.61 3.11
CA ASN A 44 11.83 18.43 2.95
C ASN A 44 12.19 17.18 2.12
N VAL A 45 11.22 16.30 1.84
CA VAL A 45 11.44 15.14 0.96
C VAL A 45 11.50 15.63 -0.48
N SER A 46 12.61 15.34 -1.15
CA SER A 46 12.89 15.76 -2.54
C SER A 46 12.45 14.74 -3.58
N LEU A 47 12.26 13.48 -3.18
CA LEU A 47 12.00 12.35 -4.08
C LEU A 47 10.92 11.43 -3.51
N VAL A 48 9.90 11.14 -4.35
CA VAL A 48 8.83 10.18 -4.02
C VAL A 48 8.71 9.17 -5.15
N TYR A 49 8.71 7.89 -4.79
CA TYR A 49 8.30 6.79 -5.67
C TYR A 49 6.82 6.52 -5.47
N SER A 50 6.03 6.60 -6.52
CA SER A 50 4.58 6.45 -6.44
C SER A 50 4.07 5.30 -7.30
N SER A 51 3.06 4.60 -6.81
CA SER A 51 2.19 3.79 -7.66
C SER A 51 1.72 4.63 -8.86
N PRO A 52 1.48 4.01 -10.04
CA PRO A 52 0.96 4.70 -11.20
C PRO A 52 -0.49 5.18 -11.01
N MET A 53 -1.22 4.61 -10.04
CA MET A 53 -2.64 4.90 -9.81
C MET A 53 -2.85 6.35 -9.39
N LEU A 54 -3.91 6.97 -9.93
CA LEU A 54 -4.20 8.40 -9.76
C LEU A 54 -4.29 8.80 -8.28
N ARG A 55 -5.01 8.01 -7.47
CA ARG A 55 -5.14 8.21 -6.02
C ARG A 55 -3.81 8.29 -5.28
N ALA A 56 -2.83 7.45 -5.66
CA ALA A 56 -1.50 7.46 -5.04
C ALA A 56 -0.70 8.69 -5.47
N ARG A 57 -0.73 9.06 -6.75
CA ARG A 57 -0.05 10.25 -7.26
C ARG A 57 -0.63 11.54 -6.69
N GLN A 58 -1.96 11.63 -6.54
CA GLN A 58 -2.63 12.78 -5.92
C GLN A 58 -2.21 12.91 -4.45
N THR A 59 -2.22 11.80 -3.70
CA THR A 59 -1.74 11.79 -2.31
C THR A 59 -0.27 12.21 -2.22
N ALA A 60 0.57 11.71 -3.14
CA ALA A 60 1.98 12.12 -3.19
C ALA A 60 2.13 13.63 -3.39
N GLY A 61 1.37 14.22 -4.32
CA GLY A 61 1.42 15.67 -4.59
C GLY A 61 0.97 16.53 -3.40
N ILE A 62 0.02 16.04 -2.60
CA ILE A 62 -0.46 16.74 -1.40
C ILE A 62 0.55 16.59 -0.26
N CYS A 63 0.95 15.36 0.09
CA CYS A 63 1.77 15.10 1.27
C CYS A 63 3.26 15.46 1.07
N PHE A 64 3.74 15.50 -0.19
CA PHE A 64 5.13 15.79 -0.55
C PHE A 64 5.22 16.93 -1.57
N PRO A 65 4.85 18.16 -1.20
CA PRO A 65 4.57 19.25 -2.15
C PRO A 65 5.78 19.70 -2.98
N ASN A 66 6.99 19.43 -2.50
CA ASN A 66 8.23 19.83 -3.17
C ASN A 66 8.97 18.66 -3.85
N ALA A 67 8.40 17.45 -3.78
CA ALA A 67 9.09 16.28 -4.26
C ALA A 67 8.94 16.06 -5.77
N LYS A 68 9.99 15.55 -6.40
CA LYS A 68 9.89 14.91 -7.71
C LYS A 68 9.20 13.56 -7.54
N ILE A 69 8.09 13.34 -8.23
CA ILE A 69 7.36 12.07 -8.21
C ILE A 69 7.87 11.19 -9.36
N VAL A 70 8.37 10.01 -9.01
CA VAL A 70 8.79 8.96 -9.95
C VAL A 70 7.76 7.83 -9.89
N THR A 71 7.11 7.56 -11.01
CA THR A 71 6.12 6.49 -11.10
C THR A 71 6.81 5.13 -11.22
N VAL A 72 6.41 4.20 -10.37
CA VAL A 72 6.88 2.80 -10.36
C VAL A 72 5.70 1.88 -10.65
N PRO A 73 5.60 1.30 -11.86
CA PRO A 73 4.42 0.54 -12.30
C PRO A 73 4.03 -0.60 -11.35
N ASP A 74 5.01 -1.31 -10.82
CA ASP A 74 4.79 -2.48 -9.97
C ASP A 74 4.50 -2.16 -8.49
N LEU A 75 4.40 -0.87 -8.12
CA LEU A 75 3.79 -0.43 -6.87
C LEU A 75 2.25 -0.30 -6.96
N ARG A 76 1.61 -0.71 -8.07
CA ARG A 76 0.15 -0.77 -8.18
C ARG A 76 -0.43 -1.78 -7.20
N GLU A 77 -1.70 -1.59 -6.83
CA GLU A 77 -2.41 -2.52 -5.95
C GLU A 77 -2.61 -3.89 -6.61
N MET A 78 -3.03 -4.87 -5.84
CA MET A 78 -3.41 -6.19 -6.30
C MET A 78 -4.55 -6.09 -7.33
N ASP A 79 -4.44 -6.86 -8.40
CA ASP A 79 -5.51 -7.04 -9.37
C ASP A 79 -6.56 -8.00 -8.80
N PHE A 80 -7.73 -7.48 -8.45
CA PHE A 80 -8.82 -8.29 -7.90
C PHE A 80 -9.65 -9.01 -8.97
N GLY A 81 -9.29 -8.89 -10.26
CA GLY A 81 -9.94 -9.61 -11.35
C GLY A 81 -11.45 -9.38 -11.38
N ASP A 82 -12.22 -10.46 -11.31
CA ASP A 82 -13.70 -10.40 -11.39
C ASP A 82 -14.36 -9.80 -10.13
N PHE A 83 -13.58 -9.57 -9.07
CA PHE A 83 -14.06 -8.90 -7.85
C PHE A 83 -13.87 -7.38 -7.89
N GLU A 84 -13.17 -6.84 -8.92
CA GLU A 84 -12.97 -5.40 -9.10
C GLU A 84 -14.27 -4.61 -9.09
N GLY A 85 -14.30 -3.52 -8.34
CA GLY A 85 -15.43 -2.60 -8.26
C GLY A 85 -16.66 -3.13 -7.52
N ARG A 86 -16.60 -4.35 -6.98
CA ARG A 86 -17.69 -4.98 -6.21
C ARG A 86 -17.41 -4.91 -4.72
N THR A 87 -18.46 -4.88 -3.91
CA THR A 87 -18.38 -4.98 -2.44
C THR A 87 -18.49 -6.44 -2.00
N ALA A 88 -18.08 -6.74 -0.77
CA ALA A 88 -18.29 -8.04 -0.15
C ALA A 88 -19.79 -8.43 -0.14
N GLN A 89 -20.67 -7.46 0.13
CA GLN A 89 -22.12 -7.68 0.15
C GLN A 89 -22.67 -8.03 -1.25
N GLU A 90 -22.21 -7.36 -2.31
CA GLU A 90 -22.61 -7.67 -3.69
C GLU A 90 -22.14 -9.06 -4.13
N MET A 91 -21.14 -9.64 -3.45
CA MET A 91 -20.56 -10.96 -3.73
C MET A 91 -20.93 -12.02 -2.69
N GLU A 92 -21.83 -11.73 -1.77
CA GLU A 92 -22.20 -12.63 -0.64
C GLU A 92 -22.58 -14.05 -1.10
N PHE A 93 -23.25 -14.17 -2.24
CA PHE A 93 -23.68 -15.45 -2.83
C PHE A 93 -22.79 -15.93 -4.00
N ASP A 94 -21.72 -15.22 -4.31
CA ASP A 94 -20.77 -15.59 -5.34
C ASP A 94 -19.88 -16.73 -4.82
N SER A 95 -19.90 -17.88 -5.48
CA SER A 95 -19.18 -19.09 -5.06
C SER A 95 -17.67 -18.90 -5.05
N ASP A 96 -17.15 -18.18 -6.04
CA ASP A 96 -15.70 -17.95 -6.19
C ASP A 96 -15.20 -16.98 -5.13
N TYR A 97 -15.98 -15.93 -4.85
CA TYR A 97 -15.68 -15.00 -3.77
C TYR A 97 -15.68 -15.69 -2.40
N ARG A 98 -16.69 -16.52 -2.12
CA ARG A 98 -16.78 -17.29 -0.86
C ARG A 98 -15.61 -18.26 -0.69
N ALA A 99 -15.24 -18.96 -1.76
CA ALA A 99 -14.09 -19.85 -1.73
C ALA A 99 -12.78 -19.08 -1.49
N TRP A 100 -12.62 -17.93 -2.12
CA TRP A 100 -11.47 -17.06 -1.94
C TRP A 100 -11.35 -16.54 -0.51
N VAL A 101 -12.44 -16.05 0.08
CA VAL A 101 -12.48 -15.58 1.48
C VAL A 101 -12.23 -16.73 2.46
N ALA A 102 -12.81 -17.92 2.22
CA ALA A 102 -12.58 -19.12 3.06
C ALA A 102 -11.12 -19.60 3.04
N GLY A 103 -10.36 -19.24 1.98
CA GLY A 103 -8.92 -19.47 1.86
C GLY A 103 -8.07 -18.28 2.33
N ASP A 104 -8.57 -17.45 3.25
CA ASP A 104 -7.87 -16.26 3.78
C ASP A 104 -7.40 -15.28 2.71
N CYS A 105 -8.10 -15.23 1.58
CA CYS A 105 -7.81 -14.36 0.43
C CYS A 105 -6.40 -14.58 -0.18
N VAL A 106 -5.74 -15.69 0.09
CA VAL A 106 -4.35 -15.97 -0.35
C VAL A 106 -4.31 -16.35 -1.82
N GLU A 107 -5.27 -17.19 -2.24
CA GLU A 107 -5.33 -17.72 -3.58
C GLU A 107 -5.64 -16.63 -4.61
N ARG A 108 -5.48 -17.00 -5.87
CA ARG A 108 -5.70 -16.10 -6.99
C ARG A 108 -7.17 -15.75 -7.15
N CYS A 109 -7.50 -14.45 -7.23
CA CYS A 109 -8.82 -14.01 -7.68
C CYS A 109 -9.07 -14.48 -9.12
N PRO A 110 -10.31 -14.87 -9.48
CA PRO A 110 -10.64 -15.17 -10.87
C PRO A 110 -10.23 -14.02 -11.80
N ASN A 111 -9.45 -14.32 -12.82
CA ASN A 111 -8.86 -13.35 -13.76
C ASN A 111 -7.96 -12.25 -13.11
N GLY A 112 -7.54 -12.41 -11.86
CA GLY A 112 -6.74 -11.45 -11.12
C GLY A 112 -5.41 -12.00 -10.61
N GLU A 113 -4.89 -11.44 -9.53
CA GLU A 113 -3.67 -11.86 -8.83
C GLU A 113 -4.02 -12.64 -7.55
N GLY A 114 -3.06 -13.41 -7.03
CA GLY A 114 -3.05 -13.94 -5.68
C GLY A 114 -1.97 -13.25 -4.84
N ILE A 115 -2.12 -13.28 -3.52
CA ILE A 115 -1.21 -12.60 -2.59
C ILE A 115 0.27 -12.96 -2.83
N PRO A 116 0.68 -14.23 -3.04
CA PRO A 116 2.10 -14.54 -3.20
C PRO A 116 2.75 -13.84 -4.41
N GLY A 117 2.11 -13.88 -5.57
CA GLY A 117 2.64 -13.24 -6.79
C GLY A 117 2.62 -11.71 -6.69
N PHE A 118 1.53 -11.16 -6.18
CA PHE A 118 1.39 -9.76 -5.91
C PHE A 118 2.45 -9.24 -4.92
N ALA A 119 2.62 -9.92 -3.77
CA ALA A 119 3.58 -9.53 -2.74
C ALA A 119 5.02 -9.58 -3.26
N GLN A 120 5.37 -10.60 -4.05
CA GLN A 120 6.69 -10.71 -4.67
C GLN A 120 6.95 -9.51 -5.60
N ARG A 121 5.98 -9.15 -6.46
CA ARG A 121 6.07 -8.02 -7.38
C ARG A 121 6.24 -6.69 -6.63
N ALA A 122 5.39 -6.45 -5.63
CA ALA A 122 5.41 -5.21 -4.85
C ALA A 122 6.71 -5.05 -4.04
N ALA A 123 7.18 -6.13 -3.41
CA ALA A 123 8.45 -6.14 -2.67
C ALA A 123 9.65 -5.88 -3.59
N ALA A 124 9.69 -6.49 -4.78
CA ALA A 124 10.75 -6.25 -5.76
C ALA A 124 10.75 -4.80 -6.26
N ALA A 125 9.57 -4.23 -6.53
CA ALA A 125 9.42 -2.83 -6.95
C ALA A 125 9.91 -1.86 -5.86
N PHE A 126 9.54 -2.10 -4.61
CA PHE A 126 10.02 -1.32 -3.47
C PHE A 126 11.55 -1.41 -3.32
N ALA A 127 12.11 -2.62 -3.38
CA ALA A 127 13.56 -2.81 -3.29
C ALA A 127 14.31 -2.09 -4.42
N GLY A 128 13.75 -2.07 -5.64
CA GLY A 128 14.29 -1.29 -6.76
C GLY A 128 14.27 0.21 -6.51
N ALA A 129 13.17 0.74 -5.96
CA ALA A 129 13.07 2.15 -5.56
C ALA A 129 14.10 2.52 -4.48
N VAL A 130 14.28 1.66 -3.48
CA VAL A 130 15.32 1.84 -2.45
C VAL A 130 16.72 1.87 -3.06
N GLN A 131 17.01 0.96 -3.99
CA GLN A 131 18.32 0.90 -4.65
C GLN A 131 18.60 2.16 -5.49
N ASP A 132 17.60 2.67 -6.21
CA ASP A 132 17.73 3.93 -6.97
C ASP A 132 17.93 5.12 -6.03
N ALA A 133 17.20 5.19 -4.90
CA ALA A 133 17.37 6.24 -3.90
C ALA A 133 18.79 6.25 -3.30
N ILE A 134 19.32 5.09 -2.92
CA ILE A 134 20.70 4.95 -2.42
C ILE A 134 21.72 5.40 -3.47
N ALA A 135 21.54 4.98 -4.73
CA ALA A 135 22.43 5.37 -5.82
C ALA A 135 22.42 6.89 -6.09
N ARG A 136 21.32 7.58 -5.76
CA ARG A 136 21.20 9.04 -5.84
C ARG A 136 21.76 9.77 -4.63
N GLY A 137 22.12 9.06 -3.55
CA GLY A 137 22.57 9.64 -2.30
C GLY A 137 21.45 10.26 -1.45
N GLU A 138 20.20 9.84 -1.67
CA GLU A 138 19.07 10.33 -0.88
C GLU A 138 19.15 9.82 0.57
N THR A 139 18.78 10.68 1.51
CA THR A 139 18.74 10.34 2.93
C THR A 139 17.33 10.17 3.47
N GLU A 140 16.34 10.75 2.79
CA GLU A 140 14.92 10.60 3.07
C GLU A 140 14.11 10.60 1.77
N ILE A 141 13.19 9.62 1.62
CA ILE A 141 12.30 9.50 0.46
C ILE A 141 10.86 9.21 0.89
N GLY A 142 9.91 9.49 0.00
CA GLY A 142 8.55 9.00 0.09
C GLY A 142 8.32 7.78 -0.80
N VAL A 143 7.43 6.89 -0.36
CA VAL A 143 6.83 5.84 -1.20
C VAL A 143 5.33 5.89 -1.01
N THR A 144 4.58 6.24 -2.05
CA THR A 144 3.12 6.34 -1.98
C THR A 144 2.48 5.19 -2.74
N ALA A 145 1.73 4.38 -2.02
CA ALA A 145 1.17 3.13 -2.56
C ALA A 145 -0.20 2.78 -1.92
N HIS A 146 -0.48 1.52 -1.72
CA HIS A 146 -1.76 0.94 -1.36
C HIS A 146 -1.63 0.05 -0.13
N GLY A 147 -2.76 -0.35 0.45
CA GLY A 147 -2.80 -1.21 1.63
C GLY A 147 -2.08 -2.53 1.42
N GLY A 148 -2.38 -3.23 0.33
CA GLY A 148 -1.73 -4.49 -0.01
C GLY A 148 -0.22 -4.36 -0.24
N VAL A 149 0.21 -3.29 -0.92
CA VAL A 149 1.64 -3.03 -1.14
C VAL A 149 2.38 -2.80 0.17
N ILE A 150 1.80 -2.02 1.10
CA ILE A 150 2.40 -1.79 2.43
C ILE A 150 2.52 -3.11 3.19
N MET A 151 1.47 -3.93 3.21
CA MET A 151 1.50 -5.25 3.84
C MET A 151 2.60 -6.14 3.23
N ALA A 152 2.73 -6.16 1.91
CA ALA A 152 3.77 -6.93 1.21
C ALA A 152 5.19 -6.48 1.56
N VAL A 153 5.43 -5.17 1.56
CA VAL A 153 6.72 -4.56 1.89
C VAL A 153 7.11 -4.84 3.35
N MET A 154 6.17 -4.64 4.29
CA MET A 154 6.42 -4.87 5.71
C MET A 154 6.65 -6.36 6.02
N THR A 155 5.88 -7.25 5.40
CA THR A 155 6.10 -8.70 5.53
C THR A 155 7.47 -9.11 5.01
N ALA A 156 7.90 -8.56 3.88
CA ALA A 156 9.18 -8.94 3.27
C ALA A 156 10.41 -8.42 4.02
N PHE A 157 10.33 -7.20 4.59
CA PHE A 157 11.54 -6.48 5.00
C PHE A 157 11.58 -6.05 6.47
N SER A 158 10.49 -6.18 7.24
CA SER A 158 10.47 -5.78 8.66
C SER A 158 11.33 -6.67 9.56
N GLY A 159 11.63 -7.89 9.11
CA GLY A 159 12.32 -8.89 9.94
C GLY A 159 11.42 -9.54 11.00
N SER A 160 10.13 -9.26 10.99
CA SER A 160 9.13 -9.84 11.90
C SER A 160 8.45 -11.04 11.25
N ASP A 161 8.08 -12.03 12.06
CA ASP A 161 7.26 -13.18 11.64
C ASP A 161 5.74 -12.90 11.72
N ALA A 162 5.36 -11.63 11.88
CA ALA A 162 3.95 -11.24 11.96
C ALA A 162 3.21 -11.57 10.64
N PRO A 163 1.97 -12.10 10.72
CA PRO A 163 1.15 -12.39 9.54
C PRO A 163 0.97 -11.17 8.62
N TYR A 164 0.80 -11.42 7.32
CA TYR A 164 0.65 -10.41 6.28
C TYR A 164 -0.36 -9.31 6.64
N HIS A 165 -1.56 -9.67 7.08
CA HIS A 165 -2.62 -8.74 7.41
C HIS A 165 -2.36 -7.85 8.63
N THR A 166 -1.38 -8.21 9.47
CA THR A 166 -0.98 -7.41 10.64
C THR A 166 -0.49 -6.01 10.26
N TRP A 167 0.01 -5.85 9.04
CA TRP A 167 0.61 -4.61 8.55
C TRP A 167 -0.39 -3.65 7.88
N TYR A 168 -1.68 -3.98 7.92
CA TYR A 168 -2.71 -3.13 7.34
C TYR A 168 -2.80 -1.76 8.05
N VAL A 169 -2.94 -0.70 7.26
CA VAL A 169 -3.08 0.68 7.73
C VAL A 169 -4.27 1.34 7.04
N LEU A 170 -4.91 2.31 7.69
CA LEU A 170 -5.97 3.10 7.09
C LEU A 170 -5.41 4.08 6.04
N ASN A 171 -6.29 4.70 5.26
CA ASN A 171 -5.91 5.70 4.27
C ASN A 171 -5.14 6.86 4.93
N CYS A 172 -4.17 7.43 4.25
CA CYS A 172 -3.23 8.43 4.77
C CYS A 172 -2.38 7.95 5.96
N GLY A 173 -2.46 6.68 6.36
CA GLY A 173 -1.57 6.04 7.33
C GLY A 173 -0.42 5.29 6.64
N GLY A 174 0.54 4.84 7.45
CA GLY A 174 1.69 4.12 6.92
C GLY A 174 2.78 3.84 7.93
N TYR A 175 3.96 3.58 7.43
CA TYR A 175 5.14 3.32 8.26
C TYR A 175 6.29 4.26 7.87
N ARG A 176 6.93 4.83 8.89
CA ARG A 176 8.29 5.36 8.72
C ARG A 176 9.25 4.21 8.95
N VAL A 177 10.04 3.86 7.94
CA VAL A 177 11.06 2.82 8.04
C VAL A 177 12.45 3.43 7.88
N THR A 178 13.42 2.86 8.55
CA THR A 178 14.83 3.23 8.43
C THR A 178 15.64 2.01 8.01
N LEU A 179 16.66 2.24 7.22
CA LEU A 179 17.59 1.19 6.83
C LEU A 179 19.03 1.71 6.84
N ASP A 180 19.94 0.87 7.31
CA ASP A 180 21.36 1.00 7.07
C ASP A 180 21.67 0.40 5.68
N GLU A 181 22.44 1.11 4.87
CA GLU A 181 22.67 0.71 3.49
C GLU A 181 23.50 -0.58 3.36
N ALA A 182 24.49 -0.75 4.27
CA ALA A 182 25.32 -1.96 4.27
C ALA A 182 24.53 -3.17 4.75
N GLU A 183 23.70 -3.01 5.78
CA GLU A 183 22.80 -4.05 6.26
C GLU A 183 21.73 -4.40 5.21
N TRP A 184 21.12 -3.40 4.60
CA TRP A 184 20.16 -3.60 3.52
C TRP A 184 20.75 -4.36 2.33
N ALA A 185 21.97 -4.02 1.94
CA ALA A 185 22.66 -4.74 0.85
C ALA A 185 22.80 -6.23 1.14
N ARG A 186 23.05 -6.58 2.41
CA ARG A 186 23.31 -7.95 2.87
C ARG A 186 22.04 -8.73 3.18
N THR A 187 21.04 -8.12 3.82
CA THR A 187 19.90 -8.84 4.44
C THR A 187 18.56 -8.49 3.84
N LYS A 188 18.46 -7.36 3.14
CA LYS A 188 17.20 -6.77 2.72
C LYS A 188 16.22 -6.54 3.89
N ARG A 189 16.72 -6.16 5.08
CA ARG A 189 15.89 -5.89 6.26
C ARG A 189 15.97 -4.42 6.65
N PHE A 190 14.87 -3.91 7.18
CA PHE A 190 14.84 -2.61 7.82
C PHE A 190 15.62 -2.65 9.14
N SER A 191 16.34 -1.57 9.46
CA SER A 191 16.98 -1.40 10.76
C SER A 191 15.97 -0.95 11.82
N GLY A 192 14.83 -0.39 11.42
CA GLY A 192 13.74 0.01 12.30
C GLY A 192 12.51 0.46 11.54
N TYR A 193 11.38 0.46 12.23
CA TYR A 193 10.12 0.98 11.69
C TYR A 193 9.22 1.51 12.80
N SER A 194 8.35 2.46 12.47
CA SER A 194 7.30 2.97 13.33
C SER A 194 6.04 3.25 12.53
N LEU A 195 4.90 2.95 13.11
CA LEU A 195 3.59 3.25 12.55
C LEU A 195 3.30 4.75 12.70
N PHE A 196 2.68 5.36 11.69
CA PHE A 196 2.03 6.67 11.79
C PHE A 196 0.61 6.61 11.20
N GLY A 197 -0.25 7.54 11.62
CA GLY A 197 -1.68 7.46 11.31
C GLY A 197 -2.38 6.36 12.10
N LEU A 198 -3.55 5.95 11.64
CA LEU A 198 -4.33 4.90 12.29
C LEU A 198 -4.01 3.53 11.69
N LYS A 199 -3.85 2.54 12.57
CA LYS A 199 -3.80 1.14 12.17
C LYS A 199 -5.20 0.67 11.86
N GLY A 200 -5.41 0.04 10.71
CA GLY A 200 -6.64 -0.65 10.40
C GLY A 200 -6.71 -2.00 11.11
N GLU A 201 -7.92 -2.46 11.44
CA GLU A 201 -8.17 -3.82 11.88
C GLU A 201 -8.35 -4.74 10.67
N SER A 202 -8.10 -6.04 10.83
CA SER A 202 -8.26 -7.01 9.73
C SER A 202 -9.70 -7.08 9.19
N SER A 203 -10.69 -6.76 10.04
CA SER A 203 -12.10 -6.59 9.65
C SER A 203 -12.36 -5.45 8.67
N ASP A 204 -11.48 -4.44 8.61
CA ASP A 204 -11.60 -3.32 7.68
C ASP A 204 -11.20 -3.70 6.25
N MET A 205 -10.52 -4.84 6.07
CA MET A 205 -10.10 -5.35 4.76
C MET A 205 -11.16 -6.18 4.05
N VAL A 206 -11.87 -6.98 4.82
CA VAL A 206 -13.02 -7.79 4.33
C VAL A 206 -14.24 -7.01 4.79
N GLY A 207 -14.88 -6.29 3.88
CA GLY A 207 -15.98 -5.36 4.16
C GLY A 207 -16.78 -5.73 5.40
N ARG A 208 -17.00 -4.73 6.24
CA ARG A 208 -17.73 -4.87 7.49
C ARG A 208 -18.92 -5.79 7.32
N GLU A 209 -19.02 -6.78 8.23
CA GLU A 209 -20.17 -7.63 8.47
C GLU A 209 -20.19 -9.02 7.84
N MET A 210 -19.56 -9.92 8.54
CA MET A 210 -20.15 -11.23 8.78
C MET A 210 -20.56 -11.34 10.26
N ASN A 211 -21.29 -10.34 10.78
CA ASN A 211 -21.93 -10.38 12.10
C ASN A 211 -23.37 -9.89 11.97
N GLY A 212 -24.29 -10.82 11.85
CA GLY A 212 -25.72 -10.67 11.92
C GLY A 212 -26.36 -12.02 12.05
#